data_23b44ffa1dcd7f7474a1067736750bc7
#
_entry.id   23b44ffa1dcd7f7474a1067736750bc7
#
_cell.length_a   1.000
_cell.length_b   1.000
_cell.length_c   1.000
_cell.angle_alpha   90.00
_cell.angle_beta   90.00
_cell.angle_gamma   90.00
#
_symmetry.space_group_name_H-M   'P 1'
#
loop_
_entity.id
_entity.type
_entity.pdbx_description
1 polymer ?
#
loop_
_entity_poly.entity_id
_entity_poly.type
_entity_poly.pdbx_seq_one_letter_code
_entity_poly.pdbx_strand_id
1 'polypeptide(L)'
;EFEPFLKEWLLDGHKEWKNNVYGQCKSWIDSGLQPRAMTRDSTWGVPVPLPGAEGKVLYVWFDAPIGYISATRELLPDTWEDYWKKEDTKLVHFIGKDNIVFHCIIFPAMLKAHGDYVLPDNVPANEFLNLENEKVSTSRNWAVWLHEYLNDFPGCEDFLRYYLTTIAPETKDSDFTWKGFMEANNSELVDIFGNFEHRCFVLMHKLCGSKVPPLHLDIMDDEDRNIFADIKRAKHTIEELLEQYKFRDALFEVIDLSRKGNQYMQKKEPWIKAKVLTDDLATNKGGLANAEQLAARQSIDNTLHVCLQLCANLAIFINPFLPNTAKKMIKKMKVVDKMLEWENGGKEKLLSVGYTLREPQLLFRKIEEAEIAAQLEKLQQSKSGNLPAPTETLEHKTPAYAPLKEEIVYDDFGKLDLRIGTIIEAVKVPKADKLLQLTVDMGYETRTIISGIALHFAPEEVVGKQVTVVANLAPRKMRGIESAGMILMAEDAEGKLHFMMPEKVVNAGATVS
;
A
#
# COMPACT_ATOMS: atom_id res chain seq x y z
N GLU A 1 9.58 -18.84 -29.68
CA GLU A 1 10.29 -20.08 -29.35
C GLU A 1 9.71 -20.73 -28.08
N PHE A 2 9.46 -19.97 -26.98
CA PHE A 2 8.95 -20.50 -25.72
C PHE A 2 7.42 -20.53 -25.60
N GLU A 3 6.67 -20.11 -26.62
CA GLU A 3 5.19 -20.09 -26.57
C GLU A 3 4.57 -21.49 -26.32
N PRO A 4 5.02 -22.59 -26.96
CA PRO A 4 4.49 -23.92 -26.67
C PRO A 4 4.69 -24.34 -25.21
N PHE A 5 5.88 -24.08 -24.66
CA PHE A 5 6.17 -24.33 -23.24
C PHE A 5 5.25 -23.53 -22.32
N LEU A 6 5.06 -22.24 -22.60
CA LEU A 6 4.21 -21.37 -21.79
C LEU A 6 2.74 -21.77 -21.86
N LYS A 7 2.25 -22.26 -23.01
CA LYS A 7 0.89 -22.82 -23.14
C LYS A 7 0.72 -24.03 -22.21
N GLU A 8 1.62 -24.99 -22.29
CA GLU A 8 1.56 -26.20 -21.47
C GLU A 8 1.74 -25.90 -19.99
N TRP A 9 2.81 -25.21 -19.63
CA TRP A 9 3.14 -24.93 -18.23
C TRP A 9 2.10 -24.03 -17.56
N LEU A 10 1.70 -22.91 -18.18
CA LEU A 10 0.82 -21.93 -17.55
C LEU A 10 -0.65 -22.21 -17.80
N LEU A 11 -1.07 -22.36 -19.08
CA LEU A 11 -2.51 -22.46 -19.40
C LEU A 11 -3.10 -23.82 -19.03
N ASP A 12 -2.32 -24.88 -19.09
CA ASP A 12 -2.76 -26.21 -18.71
C ASP A 12 -2.38 -26.57 -17.28
N GLY A 13 -1.23 -26.08 -16.79
CA GLY A 13 -0.66 -26.41 -15.49
C GLY A 13 -1.13 -25.52 -14.33
N HIS A 14 -1.55 -24.28 -14.58
CA HIS A 14 -1.82 -23.29 -13.51
C HIS A 14 -3.20 -22.61 -13.65
N LYS A 15 -4.24 -23.41 -13.86
CA LYS A 15 -5.64 -22.92 -13.94
C LYS A 15 -6.19 -22.41 -12.60
N GLU A 16 -5.54 -22.77 -11.51
CA GLU A 16 -5.85 -22.37 -10.13
C GLU A 16 -5.35 -20.96 -9.79
N TRP A 17 -4.47 -20.37 -10.59
CA TRP A 17 -3.99 -19.01 -10.35
C TRP A 17 -5.13 -17.99 -10.38
N LYS A 18 -4.94 -16.84 -9.73
CA LYS A 18 -5.96 -15.77 -9.72
C LYS A 18 -6.44 -15.45 -11.14
N ASN A 19 -7.74 -15.21 -11.26
CA ASN A 19 -8.41 -14.99 -12.56
C ASN A 19 -7.79 -13.82 -13.36
N ASN A 20 -7.37 -12.75 -12.70
CA ASN A 20 -6.72 -11.61 -13.36
C ASN A 20 -5.36 -12.02 -13.96
N VAL A 21 -4.57 -12.82 -13.24
CA VAL A 21 -3.28 -13.32 -13.70
C VAL A 21 -3.46 -14.30 -14.84
N TYR A 22 -4.24 -15.36 -14.63
CA TYR A 22 -4.50 -16.38 -15.64
C TYR A 22 -5.13 -15.78 -16.91
N GLY A 23 -6.14 -14.93 -16.76
CA GLY A 23 -6.85 -14.30 -17.89
C GLY A 23 -5.94 -13.38 -18.72
N GLN A 24 -5.09 -12.58 -18.07
CA GLN A 24 -4.12 -11.73 -18.78
C GLN A 24 -3.09 -12.57 -19.51
N CYS A 25 -2.53 -13.59 -18.89
CA CYS A 25 -1.56 -14.49 -19.52
C CYS A 25 -2.18 -15.23 -20.70
N LYS A 26 -3.40 -15.75 -20.54
CA LYS A 26 -4.14 -16.41 -21.61
C LYS A 26 -4.36 -15.48 -22.81
N SER A 27 -4.79 -14.25 -22.57
CA SER A 27 -4.98 -13.24 -23.64
C SER A 27 -3.70 -12.97 -24.40
N TRP A 28 -2.56 -12.85 -23.73
CA TRP A 28 -1.25 -12.65 -24.37
C TRP A 28 -0.82 -13.84 -25.22
N ILE A 29 -0.94 -15.05 -24.68
CA ILE A 29 -0.52 -16.28 -25.37
C ILE A 29 -1.44 -16.57 -26.56
N ASP A 30 -2.76 -16.41 -26.41
CA ASP A 30 -3.73 -16.64 -27.50
C ASP A 30 -3.57 -15.63 -28.64
N SER A 31 -3.11 -14.41 -28.35
CA SER A 31 -2.82 -13.39 -29.37
C SER A 31 -1.52 -13.67 -30.16
N GLY A 32 -0.75 -14.68 -29.74
CA GLY A 32 0.56 -15.02 -30.28
C GLY A 32 1.67 -14.12 -29.74
N LEU A 33 2.67 -14.73 -29.12
CA LEU A 33 3.81 -14.00 -28.54
C LEU A 33 4.74 -13.49 -29.63
N GLN A 34 5.05 -12.20 -29.58
CA GLN A 34 5.95 -11.55 -30.54
C GLN A 34 7.39 -11.49 -29.99
N PRO A 35 8.41 -11.53 -30.87
CA PRO A 35 9.79 -11.28 -30.48
C PRO A 35 9.92 -9.92 -29.76
N ARG A 36 10.64 -9.88 -28.66
CA ARG A 36 10.85 -8.67 -27.89
C ARG A 36 12.32 -8.29 -27.85
N ALA A 37 12.63 -7.03 -28.16
CA ALA A 37 13.98 -6.51 -28.07
C ALA A 37 14.47 -6.50 -26.60
N MET A 38 15.60 -7.14 -26.35
CA MET A 38 16.22 -7.24 -25.03
C MET A 38 17.28 -6.16 -24.80
N THR A 39 17.49 -5.28 -25.75
CA THR A 39 18.50 -4.21 -25.70
C THR A 39 17.89 -2.84 -25.94
N ARG A 40 18.60 -1.82 -25.47
CA ARG A 40 18.26 -0.41 -25.69
C ARG A 40 19.50 0.38 -26.11
N ASP A 41 19.29 1.42 -26.90
CA ASP A 41 20.32 2.42 -27.18
C ASP A 41 20.36 3.40 -26.00
N SER A 42 21.39 3.29 -25.18
CA SER A 42 21.57 4.12 -23.98
C SER A 42 23.03 4.11 -23.55
N THR A 43 23.45 5.20 -22.93
CA THR A 43 24.78 5.32 -22.32
C THR A 43 24.79 4.82 -20.87
N TRP A 44 23.62 4.57 -20.27
CA TRP A 44 23.49 4.06 -18.91
C TRP A 44 22.79 2.70 -18.91
N GLY A 45 23.40 1.73 -18.25
CA GLY A 45 22.90 0.35 -18.13
C GLY A 45 24.01 -0.68 -18.22
N VAL A 46 23.63 -1.96 -18.18
CA VAL A 46 24.56 -3.08 -18.33
C VAL A 46 24.91 -3.22 -19.83
N PRO A 47 26.19 -3.06 -20.23
CA PRO A 47 26.59 -3.22 -21.63
C PRO A 47 26.27 -4.61 -22.15
N VAL A 48 25.80 -4.69 -23.39
CA VAL A 48 25.54 -5.99 -24.05
C VAL A 48 26.88 -6.68 -24.37
N PRO A 49 27.15 -7.88 -23.83
CA PRO A 49 28.46 -8.54 -23.99
C PRO A 49 28.54 -9.34 -25.31
N LEU A 50 28.12 -8.74 -26.43
CA LEU A 50 28.15 -9.39 -27.75
C LEU A 50 28.85 -8.51 -28.78
N PRO A 51 29.66 -9.09 -29.67
CA PRO A 51 30.25 -8.35 -30.80
C PRO A 51 29.15 -7.75 -31.70
N GLY A 52 29.32 -6.50 -32.12
CA GLY A 52 28.34 -5.77 -32.93
C GLY A 52 27.20 -5.12 -32.14
N ALA A 53 27.28 -5.14 -30.81
CA ALA A 53 26.32 -4.49 -29.91
C ALA A 53 26.91 -3.28 -29.18
N GLU A 54 27.94 -2.66 -29.74
CA GLU A 54 28.60 -1.49 -29.18
C GLU A 54 27.59 -0.34 -29.02
N GLY A 55 27.57 0.30 -27.84
CA GLY A 55 26.62 1.37 -27.51
C GLY A 55 25.21 0.90 -27.11
N LYS A 56 25.02 -0.42 -27.01
CA LYS A 56 23.75 -0.99 -26.52
C LYS A 56 23.90 -1.50 -25.09
N VAL A 57 22.82 -1.33 -24.33
CA VAL A 57 22.69 -1.86 -22.95
C VAL A 57 21.54 -2.86 -22.89
N LEU A 58 21.55 -3.72 -21.89
CA LEU A 58 20.42 -4.60 -21.60
C LEU A 58 19.21 -3.75 -21.17
N TYR A 59 18.04 -4.17 -21.62
CA TYR A 59 16.79 -3.55 -21.20
C TYR A 59 16.51 -3.87 -19.73
N VAL A 60 16.37 -2.83 -18.89
CA VAL A 60 16.27 -2.96 -17.43
C VAL A 60 15.19 -3.95 -16.98
N TRP A 61 14.05 -4.03 -17.64
CA TRP A 61 13.01 -5.00 -17.31
C TRP A 61 13.30 -6.43 -17.74
N PHE A 62 14.34 -6.62 -18.55
CA PHE A 62 14.81 -7.95 -18.90
C PHE A 62 15.80 -8.49 -17.85
N ASP A 63 16.67 -7.66 -17.31
CA ASP A 63 17.65 -8.08 -16.29
C ASP A 63 17.12 -7.94 -14.85
N ALA A 64 16.16 -7.04 -14.58
CA ALA A 64 15.63 -6.81 -13.25
C ALA A 64 15.17 -8.07 -12.49
N PRO A 65 14.46 -9.05 -13.10
CA PRO A 65 14.06 -10.26 -12.40
C PRO A 65 15.23 -11.11 -11.89
N ILE A 66 16.44 -11.01 -12.50
CA ILE A 66 17.65 -11.68 -12.03
C ILE A 66 18.07 -11.18 -10.65
N GLY A 67 17.68 -9.97 -10.30
CA GLY A 67 17.89 -9.35 -8.98
C GLY A 67 17.38 -10.21 -7.83
N TYR A 68 16.30 -10.97 -8.00
CA TYR A 68 15.80 -11.90 -6.99
C TYR A 68 16.82 -12.99 -6.66
N ILE A 69 17.44 -13.56 -7.71
CA ILE A 69 18.49 -14.59 -7.57
C ILE A 69 19.73 -13.96 -6.95
N SER A 70 20.14 -12.78 -7.42
CA SER A 70 21.31 -12.06 -6.93
C SER A 70 21.20 -11.73 -5.45
N ALA A 71 20.03 -11.23 -5.00
CA ALA A 71 19.78 -10.92 -3.59
C ALA A 71 19.85 -12.18 -2.71
N THR A 72 19.29 -13.31 -3.16
CA THR A 72 19.39 -14.58 -2.43
C THR A 72 20.84 -15.03 -2.33
N ARG A 73 21.59 -14.93 -3.43
CA ARG A 73 23.01 -15.33 -3.48
C ARG A 73 23.89 -14.44 -2.59
N GLU A 74 23.63 -13.15 -2.54
CA GLU A 74 24.35 -12.22 -1.67
C GLU A 74 24.12 -12.55 -0.19
N LEU A 75 22.87 -12.83 0.19
CA LEU A 75 22.53 -13.16 1.57
C LEU A 75 22.98 -14.56 1.99
N LEU A 76 22.90 -15.54 1.10
CA LEU A 76 23.13 -16.96 1.36
C LEU A 76 24.14 -17.56 0.35
N PRO A 77 25.41 -17.11 0.33
CA PRO A 77 26.38 -17.45 -0.73
C PRO A 77 26.62 -18.95 -0.89
N ASP A 78 26.53 -19.73 0.18
CA ASP A 78 26.79 -21.17 0.18
C ASP A 78 25.54 -22.04 -0.08
N THR A 79 24.34 -21.50 0.09
CA THR A 79 23.06 -22.26 0.05
C THR A 79 21.99 -21.65 -0.85
N TRP A 80 22.29 -20.60 -1.61
CA TRP A 80 21.31 -19.91 -2.46
C TRP A 80 20.68 -20.85 -3.51
N GLU A 81 21.40 -21.86 -3.99
CA GLU A 81 20.90 -22.84 -4.95
C GLU A 81 19.77 -23.69 -4.38
N ASP A 82 19.77 -23.93 -3.06
CA ASP A 82 18.69 -24.63 -2.37
C ASP A 82 17.34 -23.93 -2.53
N TYR A 83 17.35 -22.60 -2.67
CA TYR A 83 16.16 -21.77 -2.85
C TYR A 83 15.74 -21.59 -4.31
N TRP A 84 16.61 -21.87 -5.27
CA TRP A 84 16.36 -21.57 -6.67
C TRP A 84 16.40 -22.78 -7.61
N LYS A 85 16.98 -23.91 -7.15
CA LYS A 85 17.24 -25.07 -8.02
C LYS A 85 16.70 -26.39 -7.48
N LYS A 86 16.33 -26.49 -6.20
CA LYS A 86 15.79 -27.74 -5.64
C LYS A 86 14.33 -27.93 -6.03
N GLU A 87 13.95 -29.15 -6.38
CA GLU A 87 12.59 -29.51 -6.81
C GLU A 87 11.51 -29.30 -5.74
N ASP A 88 11.88 -29.36 -4.45
CA ASP A 88 10.96 -29.13 -3.32
C ASP A 88 10.80 -27.64 -2.96
N THR A 89 11.45 -26.73 -3.69
CA THR A 89 11.32 -25.28 -3.52
C THR A 89 10.07 -24.76 -4.24
N LYS A 90 9.32 -23.91 -3.56
CA LYS A 90 8.20 -23.16 -4.13
C LYS A 90 8.56 -21.69 -4.29
N LEU A 91 8.52 -21.20 -5.53
CA LEU A 91 8.73 -19.80 -5.86
C LEU A 91 7.38 -19.10 -6.00
N VAL A 92 7.12 -18.12 -5.14
CA VAL A 92 5.87 -17.33 -5.17
C VAL A 92 6.20 -15.85 -5.35
N HIS A 93 5.59 -15.22 -6.35
CA HIS A 93 5.76 -13.80 -6.64
C HIS A 93 4.54 -12.97 -6.23
N PHE A 94 4.67 -12.15 -5.18
CA PHE A 94 3.67 -11.14 -4.84
C PHE A 94 3.95 -9.85 -5.60
N ILE A 95 3.09 -9.48 -6.54
CA ILE A 95 3.31 -8.36 -7.46
C ILE A 95 2.05 -7.51 -7.66
N GLY A 96 2.21 -6.34 -8.31
CA GLY A 96 1.11 -5.60 -8.90
C GLY A 96 0.79 -6.10 -10.31
N LYS A 97 -0.45 -5.89 -10.76
CA LYS A 97 -0.96 -6.36 -12.07
C LYS A 97 -0.14 -5.90 -13.27
N ASP A 98 0.52 -4.77 -13.17
CA ASP A 98 1.40 -4.22 -14.21
C ASP A 98 2.65 -5.08 -14.46
N ASN A 99 3.02 -5.94 -13.53
CA ASN A 99 4.17 -6.83 -13.62
C ASN A 99 3.83 -8.29 -14.00
N ILE A 100 2.57 -8.61 -14.27
CA ILE A 100 2.12 -9.99 -14.60
C ILE A 100 2.90 -10.56 -15.79
N VAL A 101 3.02 -9.80 -16.89
CA VAL A 101 3.71 -10.27 -18.10
C VAL A 101 5.17 -10.61 -17.84
N PHE A 102 5.85 -9.81 -17.01
CA PHE A 102 7.26 -10.08 -16.69
C PHE A 102 7.44 -11.32 -15.82
N HIS A 103 6.57 -11.55 -14.85
CA HIS A 103 6.71 -12.65 -13.88
C HIS A 103 6.06 -13.96 -14.35
N CYS A 104 5.10 -13.89 -15.28
CA CYS A 104 4.39 -15.08 -15.76
C CYS A 104 4.80 -15.52 -17.17
N ILE A 105 5.42 -14.65 -17.98
CA ILE A 105 5.80 -14.96 -19.35
C ILE A 105 7.31 -14.80 -19.56
N ILE A 106 7.86 -13.60 -19.31
CA ILE A 106 9.26 -13.29 -19.67
C ILE A 106 10.22 -14.01 -18.73
N PHE A 107 10.09 -13.85 -17.44
CA PHE A 107 10.99 -14.48 -16.46
C PHE A 107 10.93 -16.01 -16.49
N PRO A 108 9.75 -16.67 -16.53
CA PRO A 108 9.70 -18.13 -16.73
C PRO A 108 10.35 -18.62 -18.03
N ALA A 109 10.20 -17.87 -19.14
CA ALA A 109 10.90 -18.20 -20.38
C ALA A 109 12.42 -18.11 -20.22
N MET A 110 12.94 -17.12 -19.48
CA MET A 110 14.36 -16.98 -19.19
C MET A 110 14.87 -18.12 -18.31
N LEU A 111 14.15 -18.46 -17.24
CA LEU A 111 14.49 -19.58 -16.34
C LEU A 111 14.47 -20.91 -17.08
N LYS A 112 13.50 -21.13 -17.96
CA LYS A 112 13.41 -22.31 -18.84
C LYS A 112 14.55 -22.38 -19.84
N ALA A 113 14.93 -21.23 -20.41
CA ALA A 113 16.07 -21.15 -21.34
C ALA A 113 17.40 -21.51 -20.67
N HIS A 114 17.58 -21.13 -19.42
CA HIS A 114 18.75 -21.50 -18.62
C HIS A 114 18.74 -23.00 -18.24
N GLY A 115 17.59 -23.52 -17.83
CA GLY A 115 17.34 -24.95 -17.61
C GLY A 115 17.38 -25.43 -16.17
N ASP A 116 18.07 -24.74 -15.26
CA ASP A 116 18.38 -25.25 -13.92
C ASP A 116 17.54 -24.66 -12.79
N TYR A 117 16.72 -23.66 -13.09
CA TYR A 117 15.94 -22.92 -12.08
C TYR A 117 14.52 -23.45 -11.92
N VAL A 118 13.99 -23.36 -10.69
CA VAL A 118 12.56 -23.61 -10.44
C VAL A 118 11.71 -22.54 -11.09
N LEU A 119 10.53 -22.92 -11.57
CA LEU A 119 9.55 -22.00 -12.14
C LEU A 119 8.59 -21.51 -11.04
N PRO A 120 7.91 -20.37 -11.22
CA PRO A 120 6.93 -19.90 -10.26
C PRO A 120 5.82 -20.91 -10.00
N ASP A 121 5.61 -21.25 -8.71
CA ASP A 121 4.48 -22.08 -8.25
C ASP A 121 3.17 -21.26 -8.25
N ASN A 122 3.26 -19.98 -7.87
CA ASN A 122 2.13 -19.06 -7.93
C ASN A 122 2.59 -17.60 -8.10
N VAL A 123 1.72 -16.78 -8.69
CA VAL A 123 1.96 -15.34 -8.88
C VAL A 123 0.72 -14.56 -8.42
N PRO A 124 0.52 -14.38 -7.10
CA PRO A 124 -0.59 -13.59 -6.58
C PRO A 124 -0.41 -12.10 -6.92
N ALA A 125 -1.04 -11.64 -7.99
CA ALA A 125 -1.00 -10.23 -8.39
C ALA A 125 -2.17 -9.46 -7.78
N ASN A 126 -1.88 -8.27 -7.26
CA ASN A 126 -2.87 -7.33 -6.80
C ASN A 126 -3.20 -6.30 -7.87
N GLU A 127 -4.44 -5.84 -7.85
CA GLU A 127 -4.90 -4.68 -8.58
C GLU A 127 -4.34 -3.40 -7.98
N PHE A 128 -4.75 -2.20 -8.45
CA PHE A 128 -4.21 -0.95 -7.93
C PHE A 128 -4.90 -0.50 -6.65
N LEU A 129 -4.11 0.09 -5.74
CA LEU A 129 -4.58 0.83 -4.59
C LEU A 129 -4.50 2.32 -4.89
N ASN A 130 -5.63 3.00 -4.85
CA ASN A 130 -5.73 4.44 -4.97
C ASN A 130 -5.72 5.12 -3.59
N LEU A 131 -5.66 6.43 -3.56
CA LEU A 131 -5.73 7.26 -2.37
C LEU A 131 -6.72 8.40 -2.60
N GLU A 132 -7.78 8.45 -1.79
CA GLU A 132 -8.86 9.44 -1.91
C GLU A 132 -9.38 9.55 -3.36
N ASN A 133 -9.67 8.40 -3.98
CA ASN A 133 -10.14 8.23 -5.36
C ASN A 133 -9.15 8.69 -6.46
N GLU A 134 -7.89 8.95 -6.13
CA GLU A 134 -6.86 9.31 -7.09
C GLU A 134 -5.71 8.29 -7.08
N LYS A 135 -5.02 8.17 -8.20
CA LYS A 135 -3.82 7.32 -8.30
C LYS A 135 -2.73 7.82 -7.36
N VAL A 136 -2.20 6.94 -6.51
CA VAL A 136 -1.00 7.22 -5.70
C VAL A 136 0.17 7.66 -6.60
N SER A 137 0.84 8.73 -6.21
CA SER A 137 1.95 9.31 -6.99
C SER A 137 3.00 9.93 -6.08
N THR A 138 4.18 9.33 -6.04
CA THR A 138 5.32 9.86 -5.28
C THR A 138 5.83 11.18 -5.86
N SER A 139 5.87 11.31 -7.20
CA SER A 139 6.32 12.52 -7.88
C SER A 139 5.40 13.73 -7.62
N ARG A 140 4.11 13.50 -7.42
CA ARG A 140 3.14 14.54 -7.06
C ARG A 140 2.95 14.66 -5.54
N ASN A 141 3.72 13.92 -4.75
CA ASN A 141 3.57 13.80 -3.30
C ASN A 141 2.13 13.44 -2.84
N TRP A 142 1.39 12.72 -3.70
CA TRP A 142 0.06 12.20 -3.42
C TRP A 142 0.18 10.77 -2.89
N ALA A 143 0.55 10.66 -1.61
CA ALA A 143 0.83 9.40 -0.95
C ALA A 143 0.69 9.53 0.56
N VAL A 144 0.47 8.42 1.25
CA VAL A 144 0.62 8.31 2.71
C VAL A 144 2.04 7.82 2.97
N TRP A 145 2.88 8.67 3.53
CA TRP A 145 4.25 8.32 3.87
C TRP A 145 4.30 7.61 5.21
N LEU A 146 4.84 6.39 5.24
CA LEU A 146 4.81 5.55 6.44
C LEU A 146 5.52 6.19 7.63
N HIS A 147 6.66 6.86 7.42
CA HIS A 147 7.38 7.54 8.50
C HIS A 147 6.58 8.71 9.10
N GLU A 148 5.77 9.40 8.30
CA GLU A 148 4.88 10.46 8.77
C GLU A 148 3.68 9.86 9.51
N TYR A 149 3.08 8.79 8.96
CA TYR A 149 2.01 8.08 9.63
C TYR A 149 2.40 7.60 11.03
N LEU A 150 3.60 7.04 11.18
CA LEU A 150 4.09 6.56 12.48
C LEU A 150 4.30 7.69 13.51
N ASN A 151 4.62 8.91 13.04
CA ASN A 151 4.72 10.08 13.90
C ASN A 151 3.33 10.63 14.28
N ASP A 152 2.38 10.65 13.34
CA ASP A 152 1.05 11.20 13.54
C ASP A 152 0.14 10.24 14.34
N PHE A 153 0.35 8.92 14.20
CA PHE A 153 -0.40 7.86 14.86
C PHE A 153 0.52 6.91 15.65
N PRO A 154 1.19 7.39 16.71
CA PRO A 154 2.14 6.57 17.46
C PRO A 154 1.45 5.35 18.09
N GLY A 155 2.03 4.16 17.90
CA GLY A 155 1.51 2.89 18.42
C GLY A 155 0.27 2.35 17.70
N CYS A 156 -0.06 2.93 16.51
CA CYS A 156 -1.18 2.52 15.68
C CYS A 156 -0.73 1.77 14.40
N GLU A 157 0.43 1.13 14.41
CA GLU A 157 0.95 0.36 13.26
C GLU A 157 -0.04 -0.71 12.81
N ASP A 158 -0.64 -1.43 13.76
CA ASP A 158 -1.61 -2.47 13.48
C ASP A 158 -2.94 -1.92 12.93
N PHE A 159 -3.29 -0.66 13.19
CA PHE A 159 -4.47 -0.01 12.62
C PHE A 159 -4.33 0.16 11.12
N LEU A 160 -3.15 0.60 10.66
CA LEU A 160 -2.86 0.72 9.24
C LEU A 160 -2.81 -0.65 8.56
N ARG A 161 -2.15 -1.64 9.20
CA ARG A 161 -2.10 -3.02 8.69
C ARG A 161 -3.51 -3.61 8.55
N TYR A 162 -4.35 -3.39 9.55
CA TYR A 162 -5.75 -3.82 9.52
C TYR A 162 -6.48 -3.25 8.31
N TYR A 163 -6.50 -1.92 8.19
CA TYR A 163 -7.23 -1.26 7.12
C TYR A 163 -6.70 -1.64 5.73
N LEU A 164 -5.38 -1.63 5.54
CA LEU A 164 -4.78 -2.06 4.27
C LEU A 164 -5.13 -3.50 3.89
N THR A 165 -5.24 -4.40 4.88
CA THR A 165 -5.68 -5.78 4.62
C THR A 165 -7.17 -5.84 4.24
N THR A 166 -8.04 -5.07 4.92
CA THR A 166 -9.49 -5.05 4.61
C THR A 166 -9.81 -4.50 3.23
N ILE A 167 -9.00 -3.58 2.74
CA ILE A 167 -9.13 -2.98 1.40
C ILE A 167 -8.13 -3.54 0.39
N ALA A 168 -7.44 -4.65 0.71
CA ALA A 168 -6.44 -5.23 -0.20
C ALA A 168 -7.03 -5.42 -1.61
N PRO A 169 -6.39 -4.90 -2.66
CA PRO A 169 -6.90 -4.95 -4.04
C PRO A 169 -6.69 -6.34 -4.67
N GLU A 170 -7.19 -7.38 -4.02
CA GLU A 170 -6.94 -8.77 -4.42
C GLU A 170 -7.66 -9.16 -5.72
N THR A 171 -8.82 -8.57 -6.02
CA THR A 171 -9.67 -8.93 -7.16
C THR A 171 -10.08 -7.75 -8.03
N LYS A 172 -10.02 -6.54 -7.51
CA LYS A 172 -10.34 -5.27 -8.20
C LYS A 172 -9.57 -4.13 -7.58
N ASP A 173 -9.44 -3.03 -8.30
CA ASP A 173 -8.87 -1.79 -7.76
C ASP A 173 -9.62 -1.38 -6.49
N SER A 174 -8.90 -0.87 -5.52
CA SER A 174 -9.45 -0.38 -4.26
C SER A 174 -8.94 1.02 -3.96
N ASP A 175 -9.53 1.65 -2.94
CA ASP A 175 -9.21 3.01 -2.57
C ASP A 175 -8.96 3.12 -1.07
N PHE A 176 -7.81 3.69 -0.71
CA PHE A 176 -7.54 4.10 0.66
C PHE A 176 -8.19 5.45 0.90
N THR A 177 -9.11 5.52 1.86
CA THR A 177 -9.65 6.80 2.33
C THR A 177 -9.42 6.94 3.82
N TRP A 178 -9.07 8.14 4.27
CA TRP A 178 -8.86 8.40 5.69
C TRP A 178 -10.15 8.21 6.50
N LYS A 179 -11.30 8.54 5.92
CA LYS A 179 -12.60 8.25 6.52
C LYS A 179 -12.83 6.75 6.67
N GLY A 180 -12.59 5.96 5.63
CA GLY A 180 -12.68 4.49 5.68
C GLY A 180 -11.71 3.88 6.68
N PHE A 181 -10.49 4.43 6.80
CA PHE A 181 -9.52 4.05 7.82
C PHE A 181 -10.08 4.22 9.24
N MET A 182 -10.66 5.36 9.55
CA MET A 182 -11.29 5.61 10.85
C MET A 182 -12.49 4.68 11.09
N GLU A 183 -13.41 4.59 10.12
CA GLU A 183 -14.63 3.78 10.25
C GLU A 183 -14.32 2.30 10.47
N ALA A 184 -13.44 1.70 9.68
CA ALA A 184 -13.06 0.30 9.80
C ALA A 184 -12.39 0.01 11.16
N ASN A 185 -11.44 0.85 11.57
CA ASN A 185 -10.77 0.67 12.85
C ASN A 185 -11.73 0.84 14.04
N ASN A 186 -12.55 1.88 14.04
CA ASN A 186 -13.46 2.14 15.16
C ASN A 186 -14.57 1.09 15.27
N SER A 187 -15.21 0.70 14.15
CA SER A 187 -16.34 -0.22 14.16
C SER A 187 -15.95 -1.69 14.34
N GLU A 188 -14.78 -2.10 13.84
CA GLU A 188 -14.41 -3.52 13.83
C GLU A 188 -13.30 -3.84 14.86
N LEU A 189 -12.16 -3.12 14.83
CA LEU A 189 -11.11 -3.38 15.81
C LEU A 189 -11.52 -2.94 17.22
N VAL A 190 -12.08 -1.73 17.37
CA VAL A 190 -12.46 -1.21 18.71
C VAL A 190 -13.74 -1.87 19.18
N ASP A 191 -14.85 -1.73 18.43
CA ASP A 191 -16.19 -2.06 18.91
C ASP A 191 -16.54 -3.56 18.79
N ILE A 192 -15.78 -4.37 18.02
CA ILE A 192 -15.99 -5.83 17.93
C ILE A 192 -14.84 -6.57 18.61
N PHE A 193 -13.63 -6.54 18.02
CA PHE A 193 -12.50 -7.36 18.47
C PHE A 193 -11.99 -6.92 19.83
N GLY A 194 -11.68 -5.65 19.99
CA GLY A 194 -11.19 -5.07 21.25
C GLY A 194 -12.22 -5.10 22.36
N ASN A 195 -13.49 -4.86 22.03
CA ASN A 195 -14.60 -4.93 23.00
C ASN A 195 -14.76 -6.35 23.55
N PHE A 196 -14.75 -7.38 22.71
CA PHE A 196 -14.85 -8.76 23.18
C PHE A 196 -13.72 -9.10 24.14
N GLU A 197 -12.48 -8.85 23.73
CA GLU A 197 -11.29 -9.13 24.53
C GLU A 197 -11.33 -8.36 25.87
N HIS A 198 -11.58 -7.05 25.82
CA HIS A 198 -11.60 -6.21 27.01
C HIS A 198 -12.69 -6.63 28.00
N ARG A 199 -13.91 -6.89 27.52
CA ARG A 199 -15.01 -7.40 28.37
C ARG A 199 -14.68 -8.74 29.01
N CYS A 200 -14.05 -9.66 28.27
CA CYS A 200 -13.59 -10.93 28.79
C CYS A 200 -12.65 -10.72 29.99
N PHE A 201 -11.60 -9.89 29.82
CA PHE A 201 -10.63 -9.64 30.88
C PHE A 201 -11.23 -8.89 32.07
N VAL A 202 -12.10 -7.91 31.87
CA VAL A 202 -12.80 -7.19 32.95
C VAL A 202 -13.66 -8.16 33.76
N LEU A 203 -14.44 -9.03 33.11
CA LEU A 203 -15.27 -10.01 33.79
C LEU A 203 -14.43 -11.08 34.52
N MET A 204 -13.32 -11.51 33.93
CA MET A 204 -12.36 -12.40 34.58
C MET A 204 -11.82 -11.81 35.88
N HIS A 205 -11.48 -10.52 35.91
CA HIS A 205 -11.01 -9.85 37.11
C HIS A 205 -12.13 -9.71 38.16
N LYS A 206 -13.29 -9.29 37.69
CA LYS A 206 -14.45 -9.04 38.59
C LYS A 206 -15.05 -10.32 39.18
N LEU A 207 -15.16 -11.39 38.39
CA LEU A 207 -15.94 -12.58 38.73
C LEU A 207 -15.10 -13.83 39.04
N CYS A 208 -13.80 -13.85 38.62
CA CYS A 208 -12.95 -15.02 38.79
C CYS A 208 -11.63 -14.69 39.53
N GLY A 209 -11.51 -13.50 40.13
CA GLY A 209 -10.30 -13.08 40.83
C GLY A 209 -9.03 -13.12 39.99
N SER A 210 -9.14 -12.74 38.72
CA SER A 210 -8.04 -12.72 37.73
C SER A 210 -7.43 -14.11 37.43
N LYS A 211 -8.15 -15.20 37.71
CA LYS A 211 -7.68 -16.56 37.46
C LYS A 211 -8.57 -17.27 36.44
N VAL A 212 -7.98 -18.14 35.64
CA VAL A 212 -8.71 -19.00 34.71
C VAL A 212 -9.65 -19.92 35.49
N PRO A 213 -10.99 -19.83 35.34
CA PRO A 213 -11.93 -20.65 36.06
C PRO A 213 -11.94 -22.10 35.55
N PRO A 214 -12.47 -23.07 36.34
CA PRO A 214 -12.66 -24.43 35.88
C PRO A 214 -13.67 -24.50 34.73
N LEU A 215 -13.59 -25.57 33.95
CA LEU A 215 -14.62 -25.95 32.98
C LEU A 215 -15.40 -27.13 33.53
N HIS A 216 -16.70 -26.94 33.76
CA HIS A 216 -17.61 -27.95 34.26
C HIS A 216 -18.26 -28.65 33.06
N LEU A 217 -17.72 -29.81 32.67
CA LEU A 217 -18.14 -30.55 31.45
C LEU A 217 -19.58 -31.10 31.54
N ASP A 218 -20.02 -31.42 32.73
CA ASP A 218 -21.34 -31.97 33.05
C ASP A 218 -22.50 -30.98 32.79
N ILE A 219 -22.22 -29.70 32.82
CA ILE A 219 -23.20 -28.62 32.61
C ILE A 219 -22.95 -27.82 31.33
N MET A 220 -22.01 -28.24 30.46
CA MET A 220 -21.80 -27.60 29.16
C MET A 220 -23.06 -27.77 28.30
N ASP A 221 -23.58 -26.68 27.79
CA ASP A 221 -24.65 -26.66 26.80
C ASP A 221 -24.12 -26.59 25.36
N ASP A 222 -25.03 -26.57 24.39
CA ASP A 222 -24.68 -26.52 22.99
C ASP A 222 -23.98 -25.20 22.60
N GLU A 223 -24.28 -24.08 23.26
CA GLU A 223 -23.63 -22.80 23.00
C GLU A 223 -22.13 -22.86 23.36
N ASP A 224 -21.80 -23.48 24.50
CA ASP A 224 -20.41 -23.69 24.93
C ASP A 224 -19.65 -24.55 23.91
N ARG A 225 -20.27 -25.65 23.46
CA ARG A 225 -19.69 -26.57 22.47
C ARG A 225 -19.53 -25.93 21.09
N ASN A 226 -20.50 -25.10 20.68
CA ASN A 226 -20.49 -24.42 19.40
C ASN A 226 -19.30 -23.44 19.29
N ILE A 227 -18.94 -22.71 20.35
CA ILE A 227 -17.75 -21.83 20.32
C ILE A 227 -16.47 -22.65 20.12
N PHE A 228 -16.29 -23.78 20.78
CA PHE A 228 -15.13 -24.63 20.56
C PHE A 228 -15.11 -25.22 19.13
N ALA A 229 -16.27 -25.59 18.58
CA ALA A 229 -16.39 -26.02 17.19
C ALA A 229 -16.07 -24.88 16.22
N ASP A 230 -16.53 -23.65 16.51
CA ASP A 230 -16.21 -22.45 15.73
C ASP A 230 -14.72 -22.14 15.72
N ILE A 231 -14.04 -22.25 16.85
CA ILE A 231 -12.58 -22.09 16.97
C ILE A 231 -11.84 -23.08 16.04
N LYS A 232 -12.21 -24.35 16.06
CA LYS A 232 -11.60 -25.38 15.22
C LYS A 232 -11.84 -25.13 13.74
N ARG A 233 -13.09 -24.79 13.38
CA ARG A 233 -13.46 -24.47 12.01
C ARG A 233 -12.73 -23.23 11.51
N ALA A 234 -12.70 -22.16 12.30
CA ALA A 234 -12.01 -20.93 11.94
C ALA A 234 -10.51 -21.16 11.67
N LYS A 235 -9.83 -21.97 12.51
CA LYS A 235 -8.43 -22.36 12.28
C LYS A 235 -8.22 -22.94 10.89
N HIS A 236 -9.07 -23.90 10.52
CA HIS A 236 -8.97 -24.57 9.21
C HIS A 236 -9.28 -23.61 8.07
N THR A 237 -10.39 -22.85 8.17
CA THR A 237 -10.79 -21.87 7.14
C THR A 237 -9.75 -20.79 6.94
N ILE A 238 -9.20 -20.22 8.03
CA ILE A 238 -8.15 -19.18 7.93
C ILE A 238 -6.89 -19.75 7.27
N GLU A 239 -6.47 -20.96 7.64
CA GLU A 239 -5.33 -21.66 7.06
C GLU A 239 -5.49 -21.85 5.54
N GLU A 240 -6.63 -22.38 5.09
CA GLU A 240 -6.94 -22.52 3.68
C GLU A 240 -6.96 -21.19 2.91
N LEU A 241 -7.52 -20.14 3.52
CA LEU A 241 -7.55 -18.81 2.90
C LEU A 241 -6.15 -18.18 2.80
N LEU A 242 -5.30 -18.34 3.82
CA LEU A 242 -3.91 -17.88 3.80
C LEU A 242 -3.09 -18.62 2.72
N GLU A 243 -3.22 -19.93 2.62
CA GLU A 243 -2.55 -20.75 1.59
C GLU A 243 -3.03 -20.41 0.17
N GLN A 244 -4.26 -19.89 0.02
CA GLN A 244 -4.80 -19.39 -1.24
C GLN A 244 -4.51 -17.89 -1.48
N TYR A 245 -3.72 -17.23 -0.62
CA TYR A 245 -3.40 -15.79 -0.69
C TYR A 245 -4.63 -14.87 -0.65
N LYS A 246 -5.69 -15.28 0.06
CA LYS A 246 -6.93 -14.53 0.30
C LYS A 246 -6.88 -13.87 1.67
N PHE A 247 -5.98 -12.93 1.84
CA PHE A 247 -5.66 -12.34 3.15
C PHE A 247 -6.82 -11.55 3.74
N ARG A 248 -7.58 -10.84 2.89
CA ARG A 248 -8.76 -10.09 3.33
C ARG A 248 -9.81 -11.01 3.93
N ASP A 249 -10.15 -12.08 3.23
CA ASP A 249 -11.17 -13.03 3.68
C ASP A 249 -10.70 -13.77 4.94
N ALA A 250 -9.42 -14.12 5.03
CA ALA A 250 -8.83 -14.72 6.22
C ALA A 250 -8.92 -13.78 7.45
N LEU A 251 -8.65 -12.49 7.28
CA LEU A 251 -8.82 -11.51 8.36
C LEU A 251 -10.29 -11.37 8.80
N PHE A 252 -11.22 -11.38 7.84
CA PHE A 252 -12.65 -11.32 8.16
C PHE A 252 -13.13 -12.51 8.97
N GLU A 253 -12.61 -13.72 8.75
CA GLU A 253 -12.89 -14.88 9.59
C GLU A 253 -12.44 -14.67 11.03
N VAL A 254 -11.29 -14.04 11.26
CA VAL A 254 -10.81 -13.72 12.62
C VAL A 254 -11.76 -12.73 13.31
N ILE A 255 -12.18 -11.68 12.60
CA ILE A 255 -13.11 -10.68 13.16
C ILE A 255 -14.50 -11.31 13.40
N ASP A 256 -14.97 -12.16 12.49
CA ASP A 256 -16.26 -12.87 12.67
C ASP A 256 -16.23 -13.79 13.88
N LEU A 257 -15.13 -14.50 14.11
CA LEU A 257 -14.98 -15.33 15.30
C LEU A 257 -15.06 -14.50 16.60
N SER A 258 -14.49 -13.29 16.62
CA SER A 258 -14.62 -12.37 17.76
C SER A 258 -16.05 -11.84 17.93
N ARG A 259 -16.79 -11.64 16.83
CA ARG A 259 -18.22 -11.27 16.83
C ARG A 259 -19.07 -12.39 17.44
N LYS A 260 -18.80 -13.64 17.10
CA LYS A 260 -19.43 -14.83 17.73
C LYS A 260 -19.14 -14.88 19.23
N GLY A 261 -17.92 -14.54 19.65
CA GLY A 261 -17.56 -14.41 21.06
C GLY A 261 -18.40 -13.36 21.81
N ASN A 262 -18.62 -12.18 21.20
CA ASN A 262 -19.52 -11.15 21.75
C ASN A 262 -20.95 -11.65 21.88
N GLN A 263 -21.48 -12.31 20.85
CA GLN A 263 -22.84 -12.87 20.83
C GLN A 263 -23.01 -13.96 21.90
N TYR A 264 -22.04 -14.87 22.01
CA TYR A 264 -22.02 -15.90 23.03
C TYR A 264 -22.03 -15.31 24.45
N MET A 265 -21.12 -14.35 24.72
CA MET A 265 -21.05 -13.69 26.04
C MET A 265 -22.36 -12.94 26.35
N GLN A 266 -22.99 -12.32 25.36
CA GLN A 266 -24.29 -11.65 25.51
C GLN A 266 -25.41 -12.64 25.79
N LYS A 267 -25.43 -13.80 25.14
CA LYS A 267 -26.45 -14.86 25.34
C LYS A 267 -26.31 -15.53 26.73
N LYS A 268 -25.09 -15.72 27.19
CA LYS A 268 -24.80 -16.36 28.50
C LYS A 268 -24.98 -15.43 29.69
N GLU A 269 -24.91 -14.13 29.50
CA GLU A 269 -25.13 -13.05 30.49
C GLU A 269 -24.46 -13.29 31.87
N PRO A 270 -23.14 -13.52 31.95
CA PRO A 270 -22.47 -13.84 33.22
C PRO A 270 -22.64 -12.75 34.27
N TRP A 271 -22.79 -11.48 33.90
CA TRP A 271 -23.06 -10.34 34.80
C TRP A 271 -24.46 -10.37 35.46
N ILE A 272 -25.46 -10.97 34.78
CA ILE A 272 -26.79 -11.18 35.37
C ILE A 272 -26.74 -12.34 36.37
N LYS A 273 -26.14 -13.45 35.99
CA LYS A 273 -25.97 -14.62 36.87
C LYS A 273 -25.16 -14.30 38.11
N ALA A 274 -24.24 -13.36 38.03
CA ALA A 274 -23.44 -12.93 39.18
C ALA A 274 -24.27 -12.19 40.25
N LYS A 275 -25.48 -11.68 39.94
CA LYS A 275 -26.31 -10.94 40.92
C LYS A 275 -26.85 -11.79 42.07
N VAL A 276 -26.92 -13.10 41.90
CA VAL A 276 -27.35 -14.03 42.95
C VAL A 276 -26.18 -14.45 43.86
N LEU A 277 -24.96 -14.05 43.53
CA LEU A 277 -23.76 -14.32 44.32
C LEU A 277 -23.50 -13.14 45.27
N THR A 278 -23.03 -13.44 46.50
CA THR A 278 -22.44 -12.42 47.37
C THR A 278 -21.07 -12.00 46.83
N ASP A 279 -20.54 -10.86 47.26
CA ASP A 279 -19.23 -10.34 46.79
C ASP A 279 -18.09 -11.35 47.00
N ASP A 280 -18.10 -12.09 48.11
CA ASP A 280 -17.11 -13.14 48.39
C ASP A 280 -17.25 -14.36 47.46
N LEU A 281 -18.47 -14.72 47.10
CA LEU A 281 -18.76 -15.81 46.16
C LEU A 281 -18.49 -15.36 44.72
N ALA A 282 -18.76 -14.12 44.37
CA ALA A 282 -18.45 -13.56 43.07
C ALA A 282 -16.94 -13.55 42.76
N THR A 283 -16.11 -13.32 43.78
CA THR A 283 -14.64 -13.34 43.69
C THR A 283 -14.02 -14.72 43.96
N ASN A 284 -14.82 -15.75 44.14
CA ASN A 284 -14.40 -17.13 44.42
C ASN A 284 -13.66 -17.28 45.80
N LYS A 285 -13.97 -16.44 46.77
CA LYS A 285 -13.33 -16.43 48.08
C LYS A 285 -14.19 -17.00 49.23
N GLY A 286 -15.50 -17.16 49.02
CA GLY A 286 -16.45 -17.67 50.01
C GLY A 286 -17.04 -19.04 49.65
N GLY A 287 -17.62 -19.72 50.62
CA GLY A 287 -18.37 -20.98 50.42
C GLY A 287 -19.73 -20.74 49.77
N LEU A 288 -20.21 -21.66 48.94
CA LEU A 288 -21.51 -21.58 48.27
C LEU A 288 -22.62 -21.93 49.29
N ALA A 289 -23.64 -21.06 49.39
CA ALA A 289 -24.68 -21.19 50.40
C ALA A 289 -25.86 -22.07 49.98
N ASN A 290 -26.13 -22.18 48.64
CA ASN A 290 -27.26 -22.95 48.11
C ASN A 290 -27.03 -23.46 46.68
N ALA A 291 -27.93 -24.29 46.18
CA ALA A 291 -27.86 -24.90 44.84
C ALA A 291 -27.94 -23.85 43.70
N GLU A 292 -28.70 -22.77 43.86
CA GLU A 292 -28.84 -21.69 42.88
C GLU A 292 -27.51 -20.95 42.70
N GLN A 293 -26.84 -20.61 43.79
CA GLN A 293 -25.54 -19.97 43.78
C GLN A 293 -24.47 -20.88 43.16
N LEU A 294 -24.52 -22.19 43.42
CA LEU A 294 -23.62 -23.16 42.81
C LEU A 294 -23.83 -23.20 41.30
N ALA A 295 -25.08 -23.32 40.82
CA ALA A 295 -25.40 -23.36 39.40
C ALA A 295 -24.99 -22.06 38.67
N ALA A 296 -25.24 -20.91 39.30
CA ALA A 296 -24.81 -19.60 38.76
C ALA A 296 -23.28 -19.52 38.65
N ARG A 297 -22.53 -19.94 39.70
CA ARG A 297 -21.06 -19.96 39.70
C ARG A 297 -20.51 -20.85 38.61
N GLN A 298 -20.99 -22.09 38.48
CA GLN A 298 -20.55 -23.03 37.48
C GLN A 298 -20.83 -22.52 36.05
N SER A 299 -22.01 -21.89 35.84
CA SER A 299 -22.34 -21.29 34.55
C SER A 299 -21.44 -20.09 34.19
N ILE A 300 -21.08 -19.24 35.19
CA ILE A 300 -20.13 -18.15 34.99
C ILE A 300 -18.74 -18.71 34.67
N ASP A 301 -18.30 -19.74 35.39
CA ASP A 301 -17.01 -20.39 35.15
C ASP A 301 -16.91 -20.92 33.72
N ASN A 302 -17.90 -21.66 33.22
CA ASN A 302 -17.93 -22.18 31.88
C ASN A 302 -17.88 -21.04 30.86
N THR A 303 -18.75 -20.04 31.02
CA THR A 303 -18.82 -18.90 30.08
C THR A 303 -17.48 -18.18 29.96
N LEU A 304 -16.85 -17.85 31.09
CA LEU A 304 -15.60 -17.10 31.09
C LEU A 304 -14.40 -17.97 30.72
N HIS A 305 -14.41 -19.27 31.05
CA HIS A 305 -13.41 -20.20 30.54
C HIS A 305 -13.42 -20.25 29.00
N VAL A 306 -14.59 -20.48 28.40
CA VAL A 306 -14.76 -20.52 26.94
C VAL A 306 -14.33 -19.21 26.29
N CYS A 307 -14.79 -18.05 26.81
CA CYS A 307 -14.40 -16.74 26.29
C CYS A 307 -12.87 -16.53 26.34
N LEU A 308 -12.21 -16.97 27.43
CA LEU A 308 -10.78 -16.80 27.56
C LEU A 308 -9.97 -17.71 26.63
N GLN A 309 -10.39 -18.96 26.44
CA GLN A 309 -9.77 -19.86 25.45
C GLN A 309 -9.97 -19.32 24.03
N LEU A 310 -11.14 -18.71 23.75
CA LEU A 310 -11.38 -18.00 22.48
C LEU A 310 -10.43 -16.80 22.31
N CYS A 311 -10.25 -15.95 23.34
CA CYS A 311 -9.27 -14.84 23.31
C CYS A 311 -7.84 -15.35 23.02
N ALA A 312 -7.47 -16.49 23.58
CA ALA A 312 -6.17 -17.10 23.35
C ALA A 312 -5.99 -17.56 21.89
N ASN A 313 -7.02 -18.17 21.31
CA ASN A 313 -7.02 -18.53 19.88
C ASN A 313 -7.03 -17.30 18.96
N LEU A 314 -7.82 -16.26 19.32
CA LEU A 314 -7.83 -15.00 18.56
C LEU A 314 -6.47 -14.33 18.54
N ALA A 315 -5.66 -14.43 19.62
CA ALA A 315 -4.29 -13.91 19.61
C ALA A 315 -3.41 -14.64 18.58
N ILE A 316 -3.60 -15.94 18.39
CA ILE A 316 -2.87 -16.73 17.39
C ILE A 316 -3.32 -16.35 15.98
N PHE A 317 -4.64 -16.33 15.76
CA PHE A 317 -5.22 -16.09 14.42
C PHE A 317 -5.01 -14.67 13.91
N ILE A 318 -4.97 -13.67 14.81
CA ILE A 318 -4.71 -12.28 14.43
C ILE A 318 -3.22 -11.98 14.22
N ASN A 319 -2.32 -12.82 14.74
CA ASN A 319 -0.87 -12.56 14.71
C ASN A 319 -0.28 -12.33 13.31
N PRO A 320 -0.67 -13.07 12.26
CA PRO A 320 -0.17 -12.80 10.90
C PRO A 320 -0.50 -11.39 10.40
N PHE A 321 -1.63 -10.84 10.83
CA PHE A 321 -2.14 -9.54 10.39
C PHE A 321 -1.70 -8.40 11.32
N LEU A 322 -1.90 -8.57 12.63
CA LEU A 322 -1.71 -7.56 13.68
C LEU A 322 -0.76 -8.07 14.77
N PRO A 323 0.54 -8.19 14.48
CA PRO A 323 1.49 -8.82 15.39
C PRO A 323 1.68 -8.07 16.71
N ASN A 324 1.59 -6.73 16.71
CA ASN A 324 1.70 -5.95 17.95
C ASN A 324 0.48 -6.17 18.85
N THR A 325 -0.70 -6.31 18.27
CA THR A 325 -1.94 -6.64 18.99
C THR A 325 -1.85 -8.04 19.61
N ALA A 326 -1.45 -9.04 18.83
CA ALA A 326 -1.23 -10.39 19.34
C ALA A 326 -0.26 -10.42 20.53
N LYS A 327 0.87 -9.72 20.44
CA LYS A 327 1.84 -9.58 21.54
C LYS A 327 1.25 -8.89 22.77
N LYS A 328 0.41 -7.85 22.59
CA LYS A 328 -0.31 -7.22 23.71
C LYS A 328 -1.26 -8.21 24.39
N MET A 329 -1.97 -9.05 23.62
CA MET A 329 -2.89 -10.06 24.15
C MET A 329 -2.16 -11.13 24.96
N ILE A 330 -1.10 -11.75 24.43
CA ILE A 330 -0.35 -12.78 25.17
C ILE A 330 0.36 -12.21 26.41
N LYS A 331 0.80 -10.95 26.36
CA LYS A 331 1.35 -10.25 27.52
C LYS A 331 0.31 -10.12 28.64
N LYS A 332 -0.97 -9.82 28.32
CA LYS A 332 -2.08 -9.79 29.29
C LYS A 332 -2.38 -11.18 29.85
N MET A 333 -2.26 -12.21 29.05
CA MET A 333 -2.40 -13.61 29.46
C MET A 333 -1.19 -14.13 30.24
N LYS A 334 -0.09 -13.39 30.35
CA LYS A 334 1.20 -13.78 30.96
C LYS A 334 1.84 -15.02 30.33
N VAL A 335 1.62 -15.26 29.05
CA VAL A 335 2.20 -16.39 28.32
C VAL A 335 3.34 -15.93 27.43
N VAL A 336 4.18 -16.88 27.01
CA VAL A 336 5.35 -16.64 26.16
C VAL A 336 4.99 -16.61 24.67
N ASP A 337 5.86 -16.03 23.86
CA ASP A 337 5.66 -15.87 22.41
C ASP A 337 5.43 -17.20 21.68
N LYS A 338 5.97 -18.31 22.20
CA LYS A 338 5.72 -19.66 21.67
C LYS A 338 4.22 -20.01 21.58
N MET A 339 3.37 -19.37 22.37
CA MET A 339 1.92 -19.55 22.27
C MET A 339 1.36 -19.09 20.93
N LEU A 340 2.00 -18.13 20.26
CA LEU A 340 1.59 -17.62 18.94
C LEU A 340 1.97 -18.54 17.77
N GLU A 341 2.67 -19.65 18.02
CA GLU A 341 2.92 -20.66 16.99
C GLU A 341 1.57 -21.19 16.44
N TRP A 342 1.47 -21.26 15.12
CA TRP A 342 0.21 -21.58 14.42
C TRP A 342 -0.40 -22.94 14.82
N GLU A 343 0.43 -23.91 15.16
CA GLU A 343 0.05 -25.25 15.62
C GLU A 343 -0.73 -25.25 16.95
N ASN A 344 -0.67 -24.16 17.68
CA ASN A 344 -1.46 -23.98 18.90
C ASN A 344 -2.89 -23.53 18.59
N GLY A 345 -3.14 -22.95 17.42
CA GLY A 345 -4.48 -22.54 16.99
C GLY A 345 -5.45 -23.72 16.90
N GLY A 346 -6.69 -23.47 17.26
CA GLY A 346 -7.75 -24.49 17.25
C GLY A 346 -7.84 -25.34 18.51
N LYS A 347 -6.91 -25.20 19.48
CA LYS A 347 -6.93 -25.97 20.74
C LYS A 347 -7.97 -25.39 21.70
N GLU A 348 -8.74 -26.28 22.34
CA GLU A 348 -9.75 -25.91 23.33
C GLU A 348 -9.14 -25.49 24.68
N LYS A 349 -7.89 -25.92 24.94
CA LYS A 349 -7.19 -25.65 26.21
C LYS A 349 -5.80 -25.08 25.91
N LEU A 350 -5.71 -23.76 25.88
CA LEU A 350 -4.45 -23.01 25.77
C LEU A 350 -4.00 -22.46 27.13
N LEU A 351 -4.95 -22.06 27.97
CA LEU A 351 -4.71 -21.54 29.31
C LEU A 351 -5.20 -22.52 30.38
N SER A 352 -4.34 -22.86 31.34
CA SER A 352 -4.65 -23.82 32.39
C SER A 352 -5.47 -23.18 33.49
N VAL A 353 -6.40 -23.96 34.09
CA VAL A 353 -7.21 -23.55 35.24
C VAL A 353 -6.34 -23.07 36.40
N GLY A 354 -6.75 -21.99 37.03
CA GLY A 354 -6.02 -21.37 38.15
C GLY A 354 -4.88 -20.42 37.71
N TYR A 355 -4.54 -20.38 36.42
CA TYR A 355 -3.51 -19.47 35.89
C TYR A 355 -3.94 -18.01 36.05
N THR A 356 -3.04 -17.13 36.48
CA THR A 356 -3.34 -15.73 36.81
C THR A 356 -3.09 -14.80 35.61
N LEU A 357 -4.06 -13.95 35.33
CA LEU A 357 -4.01 -12.94 34.27
C LEU A 357 -3.49 -11.59 34.77
N ARG A 358 -3.06 -10.70 33.84
CA ARG A 358 -2.76 -9.29 34.16
C ARG A 358 -4.03 -8.45 34.09
N GLU A 359 -3.94 -7.23 34.66
CA GLU A 359 -5.01 -6.24 34.61
C GLU A 359 -5.51 -5.96 33.19
N PRO A 360 -6.84 -5.75 33.02
CA PRO A 360 -7.40 -5.41 31.71
C PRO A 360 -6.90 -4.05 31.23
N GLN A 361 -6.44 -4.02 29.99
CA GLN A 361 -6.04 -2.79 29.30
C GLN A 361 -6.69 -2.80 27.91
N LEU A 362 -7.07 -1.62 27.42
CA LEU A 362 -7.58 -1.52 26.05
C LEU A 362 -6.50 -1.91 25.05
N LEU A 363 -6.88 -2.71 24.06
CA LEU A 363 -6.00 -3.04 22.92
C LEU A 363 -5.88 -1.87 21.96
N PHE A 364 -6.99 -1.16 21.76
CA PHE A 364 -7.15 -0.11 20.77
C PHE A 364 -7.76 1.14 21.40
N ARG A 365 -7.49 2.28 20.81
CA ARG A 365 -8.20 3.54 21.02
C ARG A 365 -9.08 3.86 19.83
N LYS A 366 -10.05 4.74 19.97
CA LYS A 366 -10.75 5.30 18.81
C LYS A 366 -9.86 6.29 18.07
N ILE A 367 -10.07 6.36 16.79
CA ILE A 367 -9.51 7.40 15.91
C ILE A 367 -10.55 8.49 15.81
N GLU A 368 -10.13 9.72 16.08
CA GLU A 368 -11.02 10.87 16.16
C GLU A 368 -11.13 11.58 14.79
N GLU A 369 -12.28 12.17 14.50
CA GLU A 369 -12.51 12.91 13.25
C GLU A 369 -11.48 14.04 13.03
N ALA A 370 -11.01 14.68 14.10
CA ALA A 370 -10.01 15.73 14.02
C ALA A 370 -8.65 15.20 13.51
N GLU A 371 -8.27 13.96 13.85
CA GLU A 371 -7.05 13.33 13.35
C GLU A 371 -7.15 13.10 11.83
N ILE A 372 -8.32 12.67 11.36
CA ILE A 372 -8.59 12.45 9.93
C ILE A 372 -8.61 13.75 9.15
N ALA A 373 -9.24 14.80 9.70
CA ALA A 373 -9.25 16.13 9.08
C ALA A 373 -7.82 16.67 8.90
N ALA A 374 -6.96 16.49 9.90
CA ALA A 374 -5.55 16.88 9.82
C ALA A 374 -4.79 16.12 8.70
N GLN A 375 -5.06 14.82 8.51
CA GLN A 375 -4.44 14.05 7.44
C GLN A 375 -4.92 14.47 6.05
N LEU A 376 -6.20 14.76 5.89
CA LEU A 376 -6.77 15.27 4.64
C LEU A 376 -6.18 16.66 4.30
N GLU A 377 -6.06 17.54 5.29
CA GLU A 377 -5.43 18.85 5.11
C GLU A 377 -3.95 18.70 4.70
N LYS A 378 -3.19 17.84 5.40
CA LYS A 378 -1.80 17.54 5.07
C LYS A 378 -1.65 17.00 3.65
N LEU A 379 -2.53 16.11 3.22
CA LEU A 379 -2.55 15.55 1.88
C LEU A 379 -2.83 16.63 0.82
N GLN A 380 -3.77 17.54 1.07
CA GLN A 380 -4.06 18.66 0.19
C GLN A 380 -2.90 19.66 0.10
N GLN A 381 -2.28 19.98 1.23
CA GLN A 381 -1.10 20.85 1.26
C GLN A 381 0.08 20.24 0.49
N SER A 382 0.29 18.94 0.59
CA SER A 382 1.31 18.21 -0.17
C SER A 382 1.10 18.34 -1.68
N LYS A 383 -0.14 18.24 -2.13
CA LYS A 383 -0.53 18.43 -3.54
C LYS A 383 -0.27 19.86 -4.00
N SER A 384 -0.55 20.86 -3.14
CA SER A 384 -0.37 22.28 -3.44
C SER A 384 1.09 22.72 -3.45
N GLY A 385 1.96 22.08 -2.66
CA GLY A 385 3.38 22.43 -2.53
C GLY A 385 4.23 22.05 -3.75
N ASN A 386 3.76 21.19 -4.63
CA ASN A 386 4.44 20.74 -5.85
C ASN A 386 3.90 21.39 -7.14
N LEU A 387 2.88 22.21 -7.04
CA LEU A 387 2.34 23.02 -8.14
C LEU A 387 2.17 24.46 -7.63
N PRO A 388 2.49 25.49 -8.42
CA PRO A 388 2.08 26.84 -8.07
C PRO A 388 0.57 26.85 -7.84
N ALA A 389 0.14 27.45 -6.73
CA ALA A 389 -1.23 27.39 -6.25
C ALA A 389 -2.26 27.62 -7.36
N PRO A 390 -3.27 26.75 -7.54
CA PRO A 390 -4.44 27.13 -8.30
C PRO A 390 -5.22 28.13 -7.46
N THR A 391 -5.34 29.32 -7.96
CA THR A 391 -6.28 30.32 -7.46
C THR A 391 -7.70 29.79 -7.70
N GLU A 392 -8.51 29.79 -6.63
CA GLU A 392 -9.95 29.71 -6.58
C GLU A 392 -10.69 28.59 -7.34
N THR A 393 -11.63 27.99 -6.64
CA THR A 393 -12.69 27.10 -7.14
C THR A 393 -13.22 27.53 -8.50
N LEU A 394 -12.73 26.86 -9.56
CA LEU A 394 -13.30 27.01 -10.89
C LEU A 394 -14.59 26.18 -10.98
N GLU A 395 -15.73 26.85 -11.04
CA GLU A 395 -16.89 26.31 -11.73
C GLU A 395 -16.42 25.79 -13.09
N HIS A 396 -16.70 24.54 -13.41
CA HIS A 396 -16.40 23.93 -14.72
C HIS A 396 -17.09 24.68 -15.85
N LYS A 397 -16.52 25.80 -16.26
CA LYS A 397 -16.68 26.28 -17.64
C LYS A 397 -15.63 25.55 -18.46
N THR A 398 -16.06 24.78 -19.42
CA THR A 398 -15.16 24.16 -20.39
C THR A 398 -14.29 25.26 -21.01
N PRO A 399 -12.94 25.27 -20.81
CA PRO A 399 -12.10 26.33 -21.37
C PRO A 399 -12.19 26.28 -22.89
N ALA A 400 -12.42 27.42 -23.51
CA ALA A 400 -12.33 27.53 -24.98
C ALA A 400 -10.85 27.62 -25.36
N TYR A 401 -10.19 26.47 -25.54
CA TYR A 401 -8.84 26.43 -26.07
C TYR A 401 -8.84 26.85 -27.55
N ALA A 402 -7.74 27.47 -28.00
CA ALA A 402 -7.52 27.74 -29.42
C ALA A 402 -7.59 26.41 -30.20
N PRO A 403 -8.20 26.40 -31.40
CA PRO A 403 -8.28 25.21 -32.19
C PRO A 403 -6.88 24.67 -32.51
N LEU A 404 -6.77 23.34 -32.61
CA LEU A 404 -5.51 22.68 -33.03
C LEU A 404 -5.07 23.24 -34.39
N LYS A 405 -3.78 23.48 -34.53
CA LYS A 405 -3.16 23.83 -35.80
C LYS A 405 -3.10 22.59 -36.68
N GLU A 406 -2.75 22.81 -37.97
CA GLU A 406 -2.53 21.73 -38.93
C GLU A 406 -1.46 20.75 -38.43
N GLU A 407 -1.62 19.47 -38.77
CA GLU A 407 -0.67 18.42 -38.44
C GLU A 407 0.68 18.70 -39.09
N ILE A 408 1.75 18.47 -38.36
CA ILE A 408 3.13 18.53 -38.85
C ILE A 408 3.78 17.15 -38.68
N VAL A 409 4.75 16.83 -39.54
CA VAL A 409 5.53 15.60 -39.41
C VAL A 409 6.68 15.79 -38.42
N TYR A 410 7.19 14.68 -37.89
CA TYR A 410 8.27 14.68 -36.90
C TYR A 410 9.51 15.50 -37.36
N ASP A 411 9.83 15.45 -38.66
CA ASP A 411 10.94 16.20 -39.23
C ASP A 411 10.75 17.72 -39.18
N ASP A 412 9.52 18.22 -39.15
CA ASP A 412 9.23 19.63 -38.95
C ASP A 412 9.44 20.08 -37.51
N PHE A 413 9.04 19.24 -36.54
CA PHE A 413 9.35 19.46 -35.14
C PHE A 413 10.85 19.35 -34.85
N GLY A 414 11.53 18.39 -35.47
CA GLY A 414 12.97 18.16 -35.36
C GLY A 414 13.85 19.32 -35.85
N LYS A 415 13.28 20.28 -36.61
CA LYS A 415 13.99 21.52 -37.03
C LYS A 415 14.11 22.55 -35.89
N LEU A 416 13.35 22.41 -34.81
CA LEU A 416 13.42 23.34 -33.66
C LEU A 416 14.56 22.95 -32.75
N ASP A 417 15.45 23.90 -32.44
CA ASP A 417 16.44 23.74 -31.37
C ASP A 417 15.90 24.40 -30.07
N LEU A 418 15.34 23.56 -29.20
CA LEU A 418 14.80 24.00 -27.92
C LEU A 418 15.85 23.80 -26.82
N ARG A 419 16.13 24.87 -26.05
CA ARG A 419 17.13 24.83 -25.00
C ARG A 419 16.67 25.55 -23.73
N ILE A 420 17.23 25.18 -22.59
CA ILE A 420 17.00 25.88 -21.33
C ILE A 420 17.99 27.06 -21.22
N GLY A 421 17.46 28.24 -21.00
CA GLY A 421 18.25 29.43 -20.68
C GLY A 421 17.90 29.98 -19.30
N THR A 422 18.83 30.70 -18.67
CA THR A 422 18.60 31.40 -17.40
C THR A 422 18.50 32.89 -17.63
N ILE A 423 17.42 33.55 -17.22
CA ILE A 423 17.29 35.01 -17.31
C ILE A 423 18.23 35.66 -16.28
N ILE A 424 19.26 36.35 -16.73
CA ILE A 424 20.24 37.03 -15.86
C ILE A 424 19.95 38.51 -15.68
N GLU A 425 19.21 39.14 -16.60
CA GLU A 425 18.80 40.53 -16.53
C GLU A 425 17.47 40.72 -17.26
N ALA A 426 16.62 41.63 -16.78
CA ALA A 426 15.38 42.03 -17.44
C ALA A 426 15.14 43.52 -17.27
N VAL A 427 14.80 44.21 -18.37
CA VAL A 427 14.49 45.65 -18.35
C VAL A 427 13.26 45.94 -19.23
N LYS A 428 12.47 46.97 -18.88
CA LYS A 428 11.37 47.44 -19.71
C LYS A 428 11.87 48.09 -20.99
N VAL A 429 11.28 47.74 -22.12
CA VAL A 429 11.60 48.36 -23.40
C VAL A 429 11.01 49.78 -23.46
N PRO A 430 11.81 50.84 -23.69
CA PRO A 430 11.31 52.21 -23.76
C PRO A 430 10.20 52.35 -24.82
N LYS A 431 9.10 53.05 -24.47
CA LYS A 431 7.94 53.30 -25.35
C LYS A 431 7.23 52.02 -25.82
N ALA A 432 7.29 50.94 -25.02
CA ALA A 432 6.63 49.66 -25.33
C ALA A 432 6.15 48.95 -24.04
N ASP A 433 4.99 49.35 -23.53
CA ASP A 433 4.47 48.92 -22.22
C ASP A 433 4.26 47.39 -22.09
N LYS A 434 4.21 46.67 -23.22
CA LYS A 434 3.98 45.20 -23.26
C LYS A 434 5.28 44.39 -23.33
N LEU A 435 6.45 45.05 -23.50
CA LEU A 435 7.69 44.34 -23.81
C LEU A 435 8.72 44.41 -22.67
N LEU A 436 9.32 43.28 -22.35
CA LEU A 436 10.55 43.16 -21.60
C LEU A 436 11.70 42.78 -22.53
N GLN A 437 12.84 43.42 -22.35
CA GLN A 437 14.12 42.96 -22.88
C GLN A 437 14.76 42.06 -21.84
N LEU A 438 15.00 40.82 -22.20
CA LEU A 438 15.62 39.82 -21.37
C LEU A 438 17.03 39.55 -21.85
N THR A 439 17.99 39.51 -20.92
CA THR A 439 19.32 38.96 -21.17
C THR A 439 19.32 37.52 -20.62
N VAL A 440 19.48 36.55 -21.52
CA VAL A 440 19.37 35.13 -21.21
C VAL A 440 20.72 34.45 -21.39
N ASP A 441 21.22 33.84 -20.34
CA ASP A 441 22.39 32.96 -20.37
C ASP A 441 22.00 31.61 -20.93
N MET A 442 22.58 31.22 -22.07
CA MET A 442 22.38 29.96 -22.75
C MET A 442 23.47 28.92 -22.42
N GLY A 443 24.36 29.20 -21.45
CA GLY A 443 25.46 28.33 -21.05
C GLY A 443 26.69 28.37 -21.97
N TYR A 444 26.49 28.61 -23.25
CA TYR A 444 27.56 28.78 -24.25
C TYR A 444 27.64 30.20 -24.83
N GLU A 445 26.62 30.99 -24.67
CA GLU A 445 26.54 32.40 -25.05
C GLU A 445 25.44 33.12 -24.28
N THR A 446 25.43 34.45 -24.31
CA THR A 446 24.36 35.27 -23.74
C THR A 446 23.54 35.87 -24.89
N ARG A 447 22.22 35.83 -24.81
CA ARG A 447 21.32 36.36 -25.85
C ARG A 447 20.37 37.41 -25.31
N THR A 448 20.11 38.41 -26.14
CA THR A 448 19.00 39.34 -25.92
C THR A 448 17.73 38.80 -26.56
N ILE A 449 16.65 38.66 -25.76
CA ILE A 449 15.35 38.22 -26.21
C ILE A 449 14.30 39.24 -25.80
N ILE A 450 13.51 39.71 -26.76
CA ILE A 450 12.38 40.62 -26.48
C ILE A 450 11.12 39.76 -26.35
N SER A 451 10.42 39.89 -25.23
CA SER A 451 9.22 39.13 -24.94
C SER A 451 8.04 40.02 -24.54
N GLY A 452 6.84 39.65 -24.94
CA GLY A 452 5.57 40.35 -24.70
C GLY A 452 4.99 40.15 -23.31
N ILE A 453 5.79 39.99 -22.29
CA ILE A 453 5.39 39.58 -20.93
C ILE A 453 5.30 40.70 -19.90
N ALA A 454 5.57 41.96 -20.29
CA ALA A 454 5.65 43.09 -19.36
C ALA A 454 4.31 43.44 -18.68
N LEU A 455 3.19 42.98 -19.19
CA LEU A 455 1.88 43.15 -18.55
C LEU A 455 1.60 42.07 -17.49
N HIS A 456 2.35 40.97 -17.50
CA HIS A 456 2.14 39.82 -16.64
C HIS A 456 3.22 39.71 -15.56
N PHE A 457 4.43 40.24 -15.81
CA PHE A 457 5.60 40.12 -14.91
C PHE A 457 6.37 41.42 -14.80
N ALA A 458 6.78 41.77 -13.59
CA ALA A 458 7.77 42.81 -13.37
C ALA A 458 9.19 42.29 -13.70
N PRO A 459 10.13 43.18 -14.12
CA PRO A 459 11.51 42.77 -14.45
C PRO A 459 12.17 41.94 -13.33
N GLU A 460 11.97 42.34 -12.08
CA GLU A 460 12.58 41.74 -10.90
C GLU A 460 12.05 40.31 -10.63
N GLU A 461 10.85 40.02 -11.08
CA GLU A 461 10.19 38.72 -10.87
C GLU A 461 10.69 37.62 -11.82
N VAL A 462 11.32 38.02 -12.93
CA VAL A 462 11.76 37.07 -13.97
C VAL A 462 13.24 36.77 -13.92
N VAL A 463 14.05 37.62 -13.29
CA VAL A 463 15.49 37.39 -13.13
C VAL A 463 15.74 36.15 -12.27
N GLY A 464 16.68 35.30 -12.69
CA GLY A 464 17.03 34.05 -12.04
C GLY A 464 16.17 32.86 -12.48
N LYS A 465 15.08 33.06 -13.23
CA LYS A 465 14.25 31.96 -13.70
C LYS A 465 14.88 31.26 -14.90
N GLN A 466 14.75 29.94 -14.94
CA GLN A 466 15.06 29.15 -16.13
C GLN A 466 13.84 29.12 -17.05
N VAL A 467 14.07 29.19 -18.35
CA VAL A 467 13.02 29.25 -19.38
C VAL A 467 13.42 28.40 -20.59
N THR A 468 12.41 27.82 -21.24
CA THR A 468 12.63 27.15 -22.52
C THR A 468 12.71 28.16 -23.65
N VAL A 469 13.77 28.11 -24.44
CA VAL A 469 14.08 29.03 -25.54
C VAL A 469 14.12 28.29 -26.86
N VAL A 470 13.45 28.85 -27.89
CA VAL A 470 13.68 28.45 -29.28
C VAL A 470 14.97 29.11 -29.75
N ALA A 471 16.07 28.35 -29.75
CA ALA A 471 17.42 28.87 -29.91
C ALA A 471 17.83 29.13 -31.38
N ASN A 472 17.25 28.41 -32.32
CA ASN A 472 17.57 28.56 -33.74
C ASN A 472 16.59 29.44 -34.54
N LEU A 473 15.80 30.25 -33.81
CA LEU A 473 14.94 31.24 -34.48
C LEU A 473 15.76 32.38 -35.04
N ALA A 474 15.51 32.73 -36.32
CA ALA A 474 16.22 33.83 -36.97
C ALA A 474 16.06 35.16 -36.18
N PRO A 475 17.15 35.95 -35.93
CA PRO A 475 17.06 37.19 -35.24
C PRO A 475 16.08 38.18 -35.88
N ARG A 476 15.30 38.88 -35.03
CA ARG A 476 14.31 39.86 -35.46
C ARG A 476 14.46 41.18 -34.72
N LYS A 477 14.44 42.31 -35.43
CA LYS A 477 14.44 43.64 -34.80
C LYS A 477 13.05 44.01 -34.28
N MET A 478 12.95 44.28 -32.98
CA MET A 478 11.74 44.73 -32.29
C MET A 478 12.01 46.04 -31.57
N ARG A 479 11.34 47.13 -32.01
CA ARG A 479 11.57 48.49 -31.45
C ARG A 479 13.02 48.95 -31.46
N GLY A 480 13.79 48.55 -32.51
CA GLY A 480 15.20 48.90 -32.67
C GLY A 480 16.19 47.98 -31.96
N ILE A 481 15.73 47.03 -31.16
CA ILE A 481 16.54 46.04 -30.42
C ILE A 481 16.45 44.70 -31.16
N GLU A 482 17.57 44.04 -31.37
CA GLU A 482 17.64 42.73 -31.97
C GLU A 482 17.30 41.63 -30.96
N SER A 483 16.28 40.82 -31.23
CA SER A 483 15.89 39.66 -30.45
C SER A 483 16.38 38.37 -31.13
N ALA A 484 17.26 37.62 -30.47
CA ALA A 484 17.90 36.41 -30.98
C ALA A 484 17.34 35.15 -30.27
N GLY A 485 16.08 34.82 -30.56
CA GLY A 485 15.36 33.68 -29.97
C GLY A 485 13.99 34.07 -29.41
N MET A 486 13.28 33.11 -28.88
CA MET A 486 11.95 33.29 -28.29
C MET A 486 11.80 32.38 -27.06
N ILE A 487 11.35 32.92 -25.94
CA ILE A 487 10.95 32.12 -24.78
C ILE A 487 9.57 31.50 -25.00
N LEU A 488 9.39 30.25 -24.57
CA LEU A 488 8.09 29.58 -24.64
C LEU A 488 7.27 29.89 -23.38
N MET A 489 6.00 30.21 -23.61
CA MET A 489 5.03 30.51 -22.56
C MET A 489 3.77 29.66 -22.78
N ALA A 490 3.15 29.19 -21.72
CA ALA A 490 1.81 28.65 -21.73
C ALA A 490 0.83 29.77 -21.35
N GLU A 491 -0.30 29.84 -22.06
CA GLU A 491 -1.40 30.78 -21.74
C GLU A 491 -2.55 29.97 -21.15
N ASP A 492 -3.03 30.38 -19.95
CA ASP A 492 -4.18 29.75 -19.31
C ASP A 492 -5.51 30.26 -19.87
N ALA A 493 -6.62 29.71 -19.37
CA ALA A 493 -7.97 30.03 -19.84
C ALA A 493 -8.37 31.49 -19.57
N GLU A 494 -7.70 32.16 -18.65
CA GLU A 494 -7.89 33.57 -18.27
C GLU A 494 -6.95 34.51 -19.03
N GLY A 495 -6.13 33.99 -19.95
CA GLY A 495 -5.16 34.76 -20.74
C GLY A 495 -3.88 35.13 -19.99
N LYS A 496 -3.61 34.49 -18.83
CA LYS A 496 -2.38 34.71 -18.06
C LYS A 496 -1.25 33.84 -18.59
N LEU A 497 -0.06 34.40 -18.69
CA LEU A 497 1.13 33.71 -19.21
C LEU A 497 1.90 33.00 -18.09
N HIS A 498 2.36 31.79 -18.37
CA HIS A 498 3.18 30.97 -17.49
C HIS A 498 4.47 30.54 -18.21
N PHE A 499 5.60 30.54 -17.48
CA PHE A 499 6.87 30.09 -18.04
C PHE A 499 6.88 28.56 -18.24
N MET A 500 7.36 28.11 -19.41
CA MET A 500 7.72 26.71 -19.64
C MET A 500 9.12 26.48 -19.09
N MET A 501 9.21 25.84 -17.93
CA MET A 501 10.44 25.66 -17.15
C MET A 501 10.74 24.18 -16.92
N PRO A 502 12.01 23.78 -16.73
CA PRO A 502 12.33 22.44 -16.26
C PRO A 502 11.86 22.25 -14.81
N GLU A 503 11.44 21.03 -14.45
CA GLU A 503 10.99 20.68 -13.08
C GLU A 503 12.06 20.93 -12.02
N LYS A 504 13.32 20.69 -12.38
CA LYS A 504 14.48 20.94 -11.52
C LYS A 504 15.47 21.82 -12.26
N VAL A 505 16.26 22.58 -11.50
CA VAL A 505 17.34 23.40 -12.06
C VAL A 505 18.32 22.51 -12.85
N VAL A 506 18.52 22.83 -14.11
CA VAL A 506 19.47 22.18 -15.02
C VAL A 506 20.54 23.18 -15.48
N ASN A 507 21.58 22.70 -16.14
CA ASN A 507 22.57 23.58 -16.72
C ASN A 507 21.97 24.43 -17.84
N ALA A 508 22.27 25.72 -17.89
CA ALA A 508 21.92 26.54 -19.03
C ALA A 508 22.52 25.91 -20.33
N GLY A 509 21.78 25.96 -21.41
CA GLY A 509 22.12 25.30 -22.67
C GLY A 509 21.64 23.85 -22.80
N ALA A 510 21.06 23.25 -21.76
CA ALA A 510 20.49 21.90 -21.82
C ALA A 510 19.42 21.82 -22.95
N THR A 511 19.48 20.78 -23.76
CA THR A 511 18.52 20.53 -24.85
C THR A 511 17.18 20.04 -24.31
N VAL A 512 16.10 20.48 -24.96
CA VAL A 512 14.73 20.00 -24.70
C VAL A 512 14.30 19.20 -25.91
N SER A 513 13.94 17.92 -25.71
CA SER A 513 13.57 16.97 -26.77
C SER A 513 12.27 16.25 -26.42
#